data_70d59e29e1e2ee1676ccffed52304bcb
#
_entry.id   70d59e29e1e2ee1676ccffed52304bcb
#
_cell.length_a   1.000
_cell.length_b   1.000
_cell.length_c   1.000
_cell.angle_alpha   90.00
_cell.angle_beta   90.00
_cell.angle_gamma   90.00
#
_symmetry.space_group_name_H-M   'P 1'
#
loop_
_entity.id
_entity.type
_entity.pdbx_description
1 polymer ?
#
loop_
_entity_poly.entity_id
_entity_poly.type
_entity_poly.pdbx_seq_one_letter_code
_entity_poly.pdbx_strand_id
1 'polypeptide(L)'
;MWKRHAVFSLLIVLALGGSLPAQTAKLSIEADRPTARVSPMLYGLMTEEINFSYDGGLYPELVRDRAIGPGRRPLFHWTMVARGNSVVDDAVDDKTGPSVALPRSLKVSVTSATEATPAGVQNDGFWGIPVRPQTIYAGSFYAKTDSAGVPVTVSIVNDETGAIAATADINGLTGDWAQYTFTLKTAQVSPSANNHLVLTIPRPATVWLDLVSLFPTDVSG
;
A
#
# COMPACT_ATOMS: atom_id res chain seq x y z
N MET A 1 -36.56 49.29 29.17
CA MET A 1 -37.39 48.09 29.42
C MET A 1 -37.40 47.08 28.28
N TRP A 2 -36.90 47.37 27.08
CA TRP A 2 -37.00 46.49 25.90
C TRP A 2 -35.87 45.42 25.80
N LYS A 3 -34.74 45.61 26.40
CA LYS A 3 -33.61 44.67 26.30
C LYS A 3 -33.75 43.38 27.14
N ARG A 4 -34.62 43.34 28.11
CA ARG A 4 -34.84 42.13 28.97
C ARG A 4 -35.72 41.07 28.29
N HIS A 5 -36.64 41.45 27.44
CA HIS A 5 -37.55 40.50 26.77
C HIS A 5 -36.86 39.75 25.60
N ALA A 6 -35.90 40.37 24.92
CA ALA A 6 -35.15 39.76 23.85
C ALA A 6 -34.23 38.60 24.33
N VAL A 7 -33.65 38.74 25.53
CA VAL A 7 -32.79 37.69 26.13
C VAL A 7 -33.62 36.49 26.60
N PHE A 8 -34.82 36.75 27.13
CA PHE A 8 -35.72 35.67 27.57
C PHE A 8 -36.29 34.85 26.39
N SER A 9 -36.62 35.50 25.28
CA SER A 9 -37.07 34.84 24.07
C SER A 9 -35.97 33.99 23.44
N LEU A 10 -34.71 34.44 23.46
CA LEU A 10 -33.57 33.68 22.95
C LEU A 10 -33.26 32.45 23.79
N LEU A 11 -33.40 32.55 25.10
CA LEU A 11 -33.20 31.42 26.03
C LEU A 11 -34.29 30.32 25.87
N ILE A 12 -35.52 30.68 25.56
CA ILE A 12 -36.61 29.74 25.31
C ILE A 12 -36.42 28.98 23.99
N VAL A 13 -35.87 29.63 22.97
CA VAL A 13 -35.56 28.96 21.67
C VAL A 13 -34.38 27.99 21.82
N LEU A 14 -33.38 28.28 22.64
CA LEU A 14 -32.29 27.35 22.95
C LEU A 14 -32.72 26.16 23.82
N ALA A 15 -33.73 26.33 24.67
CA ALA A 15 -34.23 25.23 25.53
C ALA A 15 -35.13 24.24 24.82
N LEU A 16 -35.65 24.60 23.63
CA LEU A 16 -36.47 23.73 22.77
C LEU A 16 -35.67 22.92 21.73
N GLY A 17 -34.34 23.05 21.71
CA GLY A 17 -33.43 22.24 20.94
C GLY A 17 -33.25 20.83 21.55
N GLY A 18 -34.35 20.15 21.91
CA GLY A 18 -34.35 18.75 22.27
C GLY A 18 -33.78 17.92 21.14
N SER A 19 -32.74 17.13 21.41
CA SER A 19 -32.24 16.13 20.49
C SER A 19 -33.39 15.24 20.04
N LEU A 20 -33.82 15.40 18.79
CA LEU A 20 -34.77 14.47 18.21
C LEU A 20 -34.11 13.08 18.19
N PRO A 21 -34.74 12.05 18.80
CA PRO A 21 -34.19 10.70 18.74
C PRO A 21 -34.07 10.28 17.26
N ALA A 22 -32.93 9.77 16.89
CA ALA A 22 -32.74 9.22 15.55
C ALA A 22 -33.79 8.12 15.34
N GLN A 23 -34.57 8.25 14.29
CA GLN A 23 -35.58 7.26 13.94
C GLN A 23 -34.87 5.97 13.52
N THR A 24 -35.09 4.89 14.25
CA THR A 24 -34.57 3.56 13.90
C THR A 24 -35.35 3.03 12.70
N ALA A 25 -34.71 2.95 11.54
CA ALA A 25 -35.29 2.28 10.40
C ALA A 25 -35.13 0.75 10.59
N LYS A 26 -36.22 0.01 10.41
CA LYS A 26 -36.21 -1.45 10.41
C LYS A 26 -36.52 -1.93 9.00
N LEU A 27 -35.56 -2.65 8.40
CA LEU A 27 -35.76 -3.36 7.13
C LEU A 27 -36.06 -4.82 7.44
N SER A 28 -37.21 -5.33 6.96
CA SER A 28 -37.57 -6.74 7.04
C SER A 28 -37.63 -7.32 5.64
N ILE A 29 -36.83 -8.36 5.40
CA ILE A 29 -36.75 -9.06 4.12
C ILE A 29 -37.35 -10.45 4.28
N GLU A 30 -38.44 -10.74 3.56
CA GLU A 30 -39.09 -12.06 3.51
C GLU A 30 -38.49 -12.84 2.33
N ALA A 31 -37.32 -13.46 2.54
CA ALA A 31 -36.57 -14.15 1.49
C ALA A 31 -37.23 -15.43 0.98
N ASP A 32 -38.15 -15.98 1.77
CA ASP A 32 -39.00 -17.15 1.44
C ASP A 32 -40.23 -16.80 0.59
N ARG A 33 -40.49 -15.50 0.36
CA ARG A 33 -41.67 -15.00 -0.39
C ARG A 33 -41.22 -14.10 -1.56
N PRO A 34 -40.63 -14.65 -2.63
CA PRO A 34 -40.23 -13.85 -3.78
C PRO A 34 -41.48 -13.25 -4.45
N THR A 35 -41.52 -11.92 -4.57
CA THR A 35 -42.65 -11.19 -5.16
C THR A 35 -42.46 -10.90 -6.65
N ALA A 36 -41.25 -11.07 -7.15
CA ALA A 36 -40.89 -10.84 -8.56
C ALA A 36 -39.83 -11.81 -9.04
N ARG A 37 -39.87 -12.14 -10.31
CA ARG A 37 -38.82 -12.88 -10.99
C ARG A 37 -37.77 -11.88 -11.56
N VAL A 38 -36.53 -12.06 -11.18
CA VAL A 38 -35.43 -11.25 -11.74
C VAL A 38 -35.26 -11.59 -13.23
N SER A 39 -35.20 -10.57 -14.07
CA SER A 39 -34.95 -10.74 -15.51
C SER A 39 -33.60 -11.44 -15.71
N PRO A 40 -33.50 -12.45 -16.60
CA PRO A 40 -32.22 -13.05 -16.94
C PRO A 40 -31.26 -12.10 -17.66
N MET A 41 -31.73 -10.90 -18.06
CA MET A 41 -30.93 -9.84 -18.63
C MET A 41 -30.31 -8.92 -17.56
N LEU A 42 -30.64 -9.10 -16.30
CA LEU A 42 -30.03 -8.36 -15.20
C LEU A 42 -28.70 -9.02 -14.82
N TYR A 43 -27.64 -8.60 -15.46
CA TYR A 43 -26.29 -9.08 -15.20
C TYR A 43 -25.50 -8.07 -14.38
N GLY A 44 -24.96 -8.56 -13.28
CA GLY A 44 -23.98 -7.86 -12.47
C GLY A 44 -24.50 -6.64 -11.72
N LEU A 45 -23.64 -6.13 -10.91
CA LEU A 45 -23.77 -4.89 -10.19
C LEU A 45 -22.72 -3.93 -10.75
N MET A 46 -23.09 -2.65 -10.91
CA MET A 46 -22.07 -1.62 -11.11
C MET A 46 -21.34 -1.45 -9.78
N THR A 47 -20.04 -1.60 -9.82
CA THR A 47 -19.18 -1.41 -8.67
C THR A 47 -18.16 -0.35 -9.01
N GLU A 48 -17.99 0.61 -8.13
CA GLU A 48 -17.02 1.69 -8.28
C GLU A 48 -15.90 1.53 -7.26
N GLU A 49 -14.67 1.80 -7.70
CA GLU A 49 -13.50 1.85 -6.83
C GLU A 49 -13.48 3.21 -6.12
N ILE A 50 -13.96 3.23 -4.88
CA ILE A 50 -13.99 4.44 -4.06
C ILE A 50 -13.20 4.17 -2.78
N ASN A 51 -12.26 5.06 -2.46
CA ASN A 51 -11.44 4.99 -1.23
C ASN A 51 -10.71 3.66 -1.04
N PHE A 52 -10.18 3.07 -2.13
CA PHE A 52 -9.44 1.80 -2.10
C PHE A 52 -10.25 0.64 -1.52
N SER A 53 -11.54 0.56 -1.89
CA SER A 53 -12.42 -0.52 -1.45
C SER A 53 -12.02 -1.88 -2.02
N TYR A 54 -11.35 -1.91 -3.16
CA TYR A 54 -10.82 -3.12 -3.77
C TYR A 54 -9.33 -3.28 -3.50
N ASP A 55 -8.49 -2.51 -4.18
CA ASP A 55 -7.04 -2.56 -4.04
C ASP A 55 -6.64 -1.89 -2.72
N GLY A 56 -6.03 -2.66 -1.81
CA GLY A 56 -5.81 -2.23 -0.42
C GLY A 56 -7.00 -2.46 0.53
N GLY A 57 -8.15 -2.92 0.02
CA GLY A 57 -9.36 -3.28 0.75
C GLY A 57 -9.72 -4.75 0.62
N LEU A 58 -10.73 -5.10 -0.19
CA LEU A 58 -11.14 -6.50 -0.46
C LEU A 58 -10.01 -7.34 -1.09
N TYR A 59 -9.20 -6.73 -1.94
CA TYR A 59 -7.95 -7.28 -2.42
C TYR A 59 -6.84 -6.74 -1.50
N PRO A 60 -6.33 -7.55 -0.57
CA PRO A 60 -5.50 -7.08 0.54
C PRO A 60 -4.04 -6.82 0.12
N GLU A 61 -3.85 -6.19 -1.04
CA GLU A 61 -2.56 -5.68 -1.50
C GLU A 61 -2.10 -4.56 -0.57
N LEU A 62 -0.87 -4.65 -0.10
CA LEU A 62 -0.30 -3.67 0.82
C LEU A 62 0.58 -2.63 0.12
N VAL A 63 1.05 -2.90 -1.10
CA VAL A 63 1.91 -2.00 -1.86
C VAL A 63 1.06 -1.10 -2.76
N ARG A 64 1.12 0.19 -2.55
CA ARG A 64 0.45 1.17 -3.40
C ARG A 64 1.34 1.57 -4.59
N ASP A 65 0.72 1.91 -5.73
CA ASP A 65 1.46 2.18 -6.99
C ASP A 65 2.45 1.05 -7.33
N ARG A 66 2.00 -0.19 -7.13
CA ARG A 66 2.79 -1.41 -7.34
C ARG A 66 3.22 -1.63 -8.80
N ALA A 67 2.41 -1.15 -9.73
CA ALA A 67 2.70 -1.13 -11.16
C ALA A 67 3.00 0.31 -11.60
N ILE A 68 4.11 0.51 -12.29
CA ILE A 68 4.54 1.84 -12.72
C ILE A 68 3.78 2.24 -14.00
N GLY A 69 2.60 2.83 -13.78
CA GLY A 69 1.68 3.24 -14.83
C GLY A 69 1.91 4.65 -15.37
N PRO A 70 1.12 5.04 -16.39
CA PRO A 70 1.06 6.42 -16.84
C PRO A 70 0.33 7.27 -15.78
N GLY A 71 0.86 8.44 -15.47
CA GLY A 71 0.24 9.35 -14.51
C GLY A 71 1.07 10.59 -14.28
N ARG A 72 0.50 11.56 -13.55
CA ARG A 72 1.22 12.79 -13.20
C ARG A 72 2.30 12.57 -12.13
N ARG A 73 2.14 11.54 -11.30
CA ARG A 73 3.04 11.19 -10.19
C ARG A 73 3.15 9.66 -10.06
N PRO A 74 3.76 8.99 -11.03
CA PRO A 74 3.80 7.52 -11.05
C PRO A 74 4.62 6.90 -9.90
N LEU A 75 5.44 7.70 -9.20
CA LEU A 75 6.25 7.29 -8.05
C LEU A 75 5.80 7.97 -6.75
N PHE A 76 4.55 8.41 -6.64
CA PHE A 76 4.10 9.23 -5.50
C PHE A 76 4.23 8.49 -4.15
N HIS A 77 4.05 7.18 -4.13
CA HIS A 77 4.19 6.33 -2.94
C HIS A 77 5.56 5.64 -2.83
N TRP A 78 6.47 5.99 -3.73
CA TRP A 78 7.85 5.52 -3.71
C TRP A 78 8.78 6.67 -3.33
N THR A 79 9.68 6.43 -2.40
CA THR A 79 10.69 7.40 -1.97
C THR A 79 12.05 6.72 -1.82
N MET A 80 13.11 7.49 -2.03
CA MET A 80 14.49 7.00 -1.90
C MET A 80 14.85 6.76 -0.43
N VAL A 81 15.64 5.71 -0.21
CA VAL A 81 16.28 5.40 1.08
C VAL A 81 17.78 5.37 0.91
N ALA A 82 18.49 6.23 1.63
CA ALA A 82 19.94 6.27 1.68
C ALA A 82 20.39 6.28 3.14
N ARG A 83 21.41 5.50 3.48
CA ARG A 83 21.99 5.45 4.81
C ARG A 83 23.48 5.85 4.78
N GLY A 84 23.90 6.63 5.76
CA GLY A 84 25.30 7.11 5.83
C GLY A 84 25.71 7.88 4.58
N ASN A 85 26.74 7.42 3.91
CA ASN A 85 27.28 8.04 2.68
C ASN A 85 26.79 7.33 1.39
N SER A 86 25.74 6.52 1.47
CA SER A 86 25.17 5.91 0.28
C SER A 86 24.46 6.94 -0.59
N VAL A 87 24.43 6.69 -1.90
CA VAL A 87 23.82 7.59 -2.90
C VAL A 87 22.95 6.76 -3.83
N VAL A 88 21.70 7.17 -3.92
CA VAL A 88 20.68 6.56 -4.78
C VAL A 88 19.89 7.64 -5.48
N ASP A 89 19.44 7.34 -6.69
CA ASP A 89 18.50 8.13 -7.47
C ASP A 89 17.40 7.21 -8.00
N ASP A 90 16.18 7.73 -8.14
CA ASP A 90 15.04 7.02 -8.68
C ASP A 90 14.40 7.79 -9.84
N ALA A 91 13.91 7.04 -10.81
CA ALA A 91 13.23 7.61 -11.98
C ALA A 91 12.24 6.62 -12.57
N VAL A 92 11.26 7.13 -13.31
CA VAL A 92 10.49 6.29 -14.23
C VAL A 92 11.32 6.05 -15.49
N ASP A 93 11.54 4.78 -15.82
CA ASP A 93 12.04 4.40 -17.14
C ASP A 93 10.83 4.06 -18.03
N ASP A 94 10.60 4.90 -19.04
CA ASP A 94 9.44 4.78 -19.96
C ASP A 94 9.64 3.71 -21.06
N LYS A 95 10.81 3.10 -21.14
CA LYS A 95 11.19 2.20 -22.25
C LYS A 95 11.66 0.83 -21.78
N THR A 96 11.89 0.68 -20.50
CA THR A 96 12.42 -0.54 -19.90
C THR A 96 11.41 -1.10 -18.91
N GLY A 97 10.42 -1.79 -19.42
CA GLY A 97 9.38 -2.45 -18.61
C GLY A 97 9.38 -3.97 -18.79
N PRO A 98 8.66 -4.73 -17.96
CA PRO A 98 8.67 -6.19 -18.00
C PRO A 98 8.00 -6.78 -19.24
N SER A 99 7.21 -6.02 -19.97
CA SER A 99 6.57 -6.46 -21.21
C SER A 99 6.16 -5.29 -22.12
N VAL A 100 5.74 -5.60 -23.34
CA VAL A 100 5.18 -4.60 -24.26
C VAL A 100 3.93 -3.93 -23.69
N ALA A 101 3.12 -4.66 -22.91
CA ALA A 101 1.92 -4.13 -22.26
C ALA A 101 2.27 -3.27 -21.02
N LEU A 102 3.42 -3.53 -20.43
CA LEU A 102 3.94 -2.79 -19.26
C LEU A 102 5.33 -2.24 -19.64
N PRO A 103 5.39 -1.15 -20.42
CA PRO A 103 6.66 -0.65 -20.97
C PRO A 103 7.47 0.18 -19.98
N ARG A 104 6.94 0.44 -18.78
CA ARG A 104 7.54 1.30 -17.76
C ARG A 104 8.02 0.51 -16.57
N SER A 105 8.94 1.11 -15.82
CA SER A 105 9.41 0.58 -14.54
C SER A 105 9.98 1.67 -13.65
N LEU A 106 10.10 1.37 -12.37
CA LEU A 106 10.87 2.15 -11.41
C LEU A 106 12.36 1.80 -11.58
N LYS A 107 13.14 2.75 -12.06
CA LYS A 107 14.60 2.65 -12.17
C LYS A 107 15.21 3.17 -10.88
N VAL A 108 15.95 2.33 -10.18
CA VAL A 108 16.71 2.64 -8.96
C VAL A 108 18.20 2.58 -9.27
N SER A 109 18.88 3.70 -9.21
CA SER A 109 20.30 3.84 -9.53
C SER A 109 21.11 4.09 -8.27
N VAL A 110 21.74 3.04 -7.74
CA VAL A 110 22.64 3.14 -6.59
C VAL A 110 24.06 3.37 -7.09
N THR A 111 24.63 4.54 -6.81
CA THR A 111 25.99 4.91 -7.21
C THR A 111 27.01 4.71 -6.11
N SER A 112 26.57 4.70 -4.84
CA SER A 112 27.41 4.40 -3.68
C SER A 112 26.57 3.67 -2.64
N ALA A 113 27.01 2.48 -2.24
CA ALA A 113 26.44 1.72 -1.14
C ALA A 113 27.41 0.62 -0.65
N THR A 114 27.20 0.15 0.56
CA THR A 114 27.89 -0.99 1.17
C THR A 114 26.86 -1.84 1.95
N GLU A 115 27.26 -3.03 2.39
CA GLU A 115 26.43 -3.87 3.28
C GLU A 115 25.99 -3.14 4.57
N ALA A 116 26.86 -2.28 5.12
CA ALA A 116 26.54 -1.50 6.32
C ALA A 116 25.69 -0.25 6.01
N THR A 117 25.74 0.26 4.80
CA THR A 117 25.04 1.46 4.35
C THR A 117 24.35 1.21 3.01
N PRO A 118 23.37 0.32 2.96
CA PRO A 118 22.64 0.02 1.73
C PRO A 118 21.76 1.19 1.33
N ALA A 119 21.40 1.25 0.05
CA ALA A 119 20.51 2.26 -0.51
C ALA A 119 19.44 1.62 -1.40
N GLY A 120 18.34 2.31 -1.61
CA GLY A 120 17.25 1.82 -2.43
C GLY A 120 16.00 2.66 -2.35
N VAL A 121 14.85 2.02 -2.31
CA VAL A 121 13.53 2.67 -2.28
C VAL A 121 12.63 2.08 -1.20
N GLN A 122 11.64 2.85 -0.80
CA GLN A 122 10.58 2.41 0.10
C GLN A 122 9.20 2.81 -0.41
N ASN A 123 8.20 2.04 -0.02
CA ASN A 123 6.79 2.26 -0.34
C ASN A 123 5.98 2.43 0.94
N ASP A 124 5.16 3.47 1.01
CA ASP A 124 4.35 3.82 2.19
C ASP A 124 3.00 3.08 2.26
N GLY A 125 2.70 2.20 1.30
CA GLY A 125 1.44 1.46 1.26
C GLY A 125 0.22 2.36 1.06
N PHE A 126 -0.94 1.90 1.54
CA PHE A 126 -2.19 2.65 1.44
C PHE A 126 -2.42 3.62 2.62
N TRP A 127 -1.92 3.38 3.77
CA TRP A 127 -1.85 4.21 4.98
C TRP A 127 -0.83 3.58 5.95
N GLY A 128 0.34 3.25 5.43
CA GLY A 128 1.35 2.43 6.06
C GLY A 128 1.14 0.94 5.79
N ILE A 129 2.15 0.13 6.12
CA ILE A 129 2.10 -1.33 6.03
C ILE A 129 1.67 -1.89 7.40
N PRO A 130 0.46 -2.48 7.52
CA PRO A 130 0.01 -3.02 8.79
C PRO A 130 0.84 -4.25 9.17
N VAL A 131 1.42 -4.21 10.35
CA VAL A 131 2.23 -5.30 10.93
C VAL A 131 1.52 -5.88 12.14
N ARG A 132 1.47 -7.23 12.20
CA ARG A 132 0.98 -8.01 13.33
C ARG A 132 2.05 -9.00 13.78
N PRO A 133 2.06 -9.42 15.06
CA PRO A 133 3.01 -10.42 15.55
C PRO A 133 2.77 -11.78 14.88
N GLN A 134 3.83 -12.54 14.67
CA GLN A 134 3.82 -13.91 14.14
C GLN A 134 3.07 -14.08 12.80
N THR A 135 3.00 -13.01 12.01
CA THR A 135 2.31 -12.99 10.72
C THR A 135 3.28 -13.23 9.57
N ILE A 136 2.82 -13.98 8.58
CA ILE A 136 3.55 -14.23 7.34
C ILE A 136 2.99 -13.30 6.26
N TYR A 137 3.89 -12.64 5.55
CA TYR A 137 3.60 -11.84 4.38
C TYR A 137 4.28 -12.47 3.17
N ALA A 138 3.51 -12.80 2.15
CA ALA A 138 4.02 -13.26 0.86
C ALA A 138 4.14 -12.08 -0.07
N GLY A 139 5.29 -11.92 -0.71
CA GLY A 139 5.53 -10.84 -1.64
C GLY A 139 6.21 -11.31 -2.91
N SER A 140 6.16 -10.45 -3.92
CA SER A 140 6.85 -10.63 -5.18
C SER A 140 7.15 -9.28 -5.84
N PHE A 141 8.10 -9.29 -6.75
CA PHE A 141 8.32 -8.18 -7.68
C PHE A 141 8.93 -8.71 -8.97
N TYR A 142 8.72 -7.98 -10.07
CA TYR A 142 9.51 -8.16 -11.28
C TYR A 142 10.71 -7.24 -11.23
N ALA A 143 11.87 -7.77 -11.59
CA ALA A 143 13.11 -6.99 -11.62
C ALA A 143 14.05 -7.45 -12.71
N LYS A 144 14.95 -6.53 -13.10
CA LYS A 144 16.18 -6.78 -13.84
C LYS A 144 17.27 -5.85 -13.31
N THR A 145 18.53 -6.11 -13.64
CA THR A 145 19.68 -5.30 -13.21
C THR A 145 20.72 -5.19 -14.31
N ASP A 146 21.51 -4.11 -14.27
CA ASP A 146 22.70 -3.95 -15.12
C ASP A 146 23.92 -4.74 -14.61
N SER A 147 23.84 -5.25 -13.39
CA SER A 147 24.94 -5.97 -12.72
C SER A 147 24.45 -7.31 -12.16
N ALA A 148 24.68 -8.37 -12.87
CA ALA A 148 24.20 -9.71 -12.51
C ALA A 148 24.61 -10.13 -11.08
N GLY A 149 23.72 -10.83 -10.40
CA GLY A 149 23.93 -11.30 -9.03
C GLY A 149 23.85 -10.21 -7.97
N VAL A 150 23.25 -9.05 -8.28
CA VAL A 150 22.95 -8.03 -7.27
C VAL A 150 21.94 -8.58 -6.30
N PRO A 151 22.21 -8.57 -4.96
CA PRO A 151 21.21 -8.90 -3.97
C PRO A 151 20.29 -7.72 -3.71
N VAL A 152 19.03 -8.01 -3.38
CA VAL A 152 18.05 -7.05 -2.87
C VAL A 152 17.55 -7.53 -1.52
N THR A 153 17.70 -6.71 -0.50
CA THR A 153 17.09 -6.96 0.81
C THR A 153 15.75 -6.28 0.88
N VAL A 154 14.70 -7.05 1.14
CA VAL A 154 13.32 -6.56 1.36
C VAL A 154 13.03 -6.59 2.85
N SER A 155 12.53 -5.49 3.39
CA SER A 155 12.24 -5.36 4.83
C SER A 155 10.94 -4.60 5.07
N ILE A 156 10.24 -4.89 6.17
CA ILE A 156 9.23 -4.01 6.73
C ILE A 156 9.89 -3.25 7.88
N VAL A 157 9.88 -1.93 7.80
CA VAL A 157 10.58 -1.04 8.74
C VAL A 157 9.57 -0.10 9.39
N ASN A 158 9.64 0.02 10.71
CA ASN A 158 8.79 0.95 11.46
C ASN A 158 9.25 2.39 11.29
N ASP A 159 8.31 3.28 11.01
CA ASP A 159 8.57 4.68 10.63
C ASP A 159 9.10 5.52 11.78
N GLU A 160 8.68 5.22 13.00
CA GLU A 160 9.02 6.00 14.19
C GLU A 160 10.35 5.56 14.80
N THR A 161 10.58 4.24 14.83
CA THR A 161 11.71 3.65 15.54
C THR A 161 12.83 3.21 14.64
N GLY A 162 12.58 3.03 13.34
CA GLY A 162 13.50 2.41 12.39
C GLY A 162 13.71 0.90 12.63
N ALA A 163 12.92 0.29 13.50
CA ALA A 163 13.02 -1.14 13.80
C ALA A 163 12.55 -1.99 12.61
N ILE A 164 13.32 -3.03 12.29
CA ILE A 164 12.97 -3.99 11.25
C ILE A 164 12.02 -5.03 11.84
N ALA A 165 10.79 -5.06 11.35
CA ALA A 165 9.77 -6.04 11.78
C ALA A 165 9.96 -7.40 11.12
N ALA A 166 10.40 -7.42 9.86
CA ALA A 166 10.74 -8.63 9.11
C ALA A 166 11.68 -8.28 7.96
N THR A 167 12.49 -9.25 7.51
CA THR A 167 13.42 -9.08 6.39
C THR A 167 13.59 -10.36 5.60
N ALA A 168 13.92 -10.23 4.31
CA ALA A 168 14.29 -11.33 3.43
C ALA A 168 15.31 -10.85 2.39
N ASP A 169 16.28 -11.71 2.06
CA ASP A 169 17.28 -11.44 1.04
C ASP A 169 16.96 -12.21 -0.23
N ILE A 170 16.91 -11.48 -1.32
CA ILE A 170 16.69 -11.98 -2.68
C ILE A 170 18.01 -11.90 -3.41
N ASN A 171 18.54 -13.05 -3.80
CA ASN A 171 19.81 -13.15 -4.49
C ASN A 171 19.61 -13.49 -5.97
N GLY A 172 20.61 -13.17 -6.77
CA GLY A 172 20.70 -13.64 -8.13
C GLY A 172 19.85 -12.86 -9.14
N LEU A 173 19.65 -11.55 -8.94
CA LEU A 173 19.03 -10.73 -9.97
C LEU A 173 19.85 -10.83 -11.28
N THR A 174 19.13 -10.90 -12.40
CA THR A 174 19.69 -11.08 -13.74
C THR A 174 19.52 -9.84 -14.61
N GLY A 175 20.18 -9.81 -15.76
CA GLY A 175 20.02 -8.76 -16.78
C GLY A 175 18.66 -8.82 -17.50
N ASP A 176 17.95 -9.93 -17.40
CA ASP A 176 16.63 -10.11 -17.99
C ASP A 176 15.54 -9.94 -16.92
N TRP A 177 14.35 -9.52 -17.35
CA TRP A 177 13.20 -9.42 -16.48
C TRP A 177 12.78 -10.80 -15.95
N ALA A 178 12.70 -10.94 -14.65
CA ALA A 178 12.24 -12.14 -13.95
C ALA A 178 11.37 -11.77 -12.75
N GLN A 179 10.48 -12.67 -12.38
CA GLN A 179 9.73 -12.56 -11.13
C GLN A 179 10.56 -13.15 -9.99
N TYR A 180 10.65 -12.39 -8.91
CA TYR A 180 11.26 -12.81 -7.65
C TYR A 180 10.20 -12.84 -6.57
N THR A 181 10.19 -13.90 -5.78
CA THR A 181 9.25 -14.07 -4.67
C THR A 181 9.99 -14.07 -3.33
N PHE A 182 9.33 -13.60 -2.29
CA PHE A 182 9.88 -13.56 -0.96
C PHE A 182 8.81 -13.79 0.11
N THR A 183 9.25 -14.12 1.31
CA THR A 183 8.39 -14.28 2.48
C THR A 183 8.99 -13.48 3.63
N LEU A 184 8.18 -12.60 4.22
CA LEU A 184 8.52 -11.86 5.43
C LEU A 184 7.74 -12.46 6.59
N LYS A 185 8.42 -12.81 7.67
CA LYS A 185 7.79 -13.35 8.88
C LYS A 185 8.13 -12.45 10.06
N THR A 186 7.10 -11.85 10.64
CA THR A 186 7.26 -11.06 11.86
C THR A 186 7.47 -11.96 13.08
N ALA A 187 8.30 -11.51 13.99
CA ALA A 187 8.46 -12.11 15.31
C ALA A 187 7.38 -11.59 16.28
N GLN A 188 7.70 -11.52 17.56
CA GLN A 188 6.88 -10.83 18.55
C GLN A 188 7.09 -9.32 18.42
N VAL A 189 6.24 -8.68 17.65
CA VAL A 189 6.23 -7.23 17.40
C VAL A 189 4.94 -6.63 17.91
N SER A 190 4.96 -5.36 18.29
CA SER A 190 3.72 -4.64 18.58
C SER A 190 2.95 -4.38 17.30
N PRO A 191 1.63 -4.62 17.23
CA PRO A 191 0.83 -4.26 16.07
C PRO A 191 0.96 -2.77 15.75
N SER A 192 1.22 -2.45 14.49
CA SER A 192 1.35 -1.08 14.00
C SER A 192 1.04 -1.01 12.51
N ALA A 193 0.44 0.09 12.07
CA ALA A 193 0.33 0.43 10.66
C ALA A 193 1.44 1.40 10.20
N ASN A 194 2.21 1.97 11.13
CA ASN A 194 3.25 2.95 10.83
C ASN A 194 4.55 2.26 10.36
N ASN A 195 4.51 1.66 9.18
CA ASN A 195 5.66 0.97 8.62
C ASN A 195 5.70 1.16 7.10
N HIS A 196 6.90 1.06 6.54
CA HIS A 196 7.17 1.03 5.10
C HIS A 196 7.67 -0.34 4.65
N LEU A 197 7.41 -0.69 3.39
CA LEU A 197 8.14 -1.74 2.68
C LEU A 197 9.40 -1.12 2.07
N VAL A 198 10.56 -1.66 2.40
CA VAL A 198 11.87 -1.13 2.00
C VAL A 198 12.60 -2.16 1.17
N LEU A 199 13.11 -1.77 0.00
CA LEU A 199 13.97 -2.58 -0.86
C LEU A 199 15.32 -1.89 -0.97
N THR A 200 16.39 -2.55 -0.50
CA THR A 200 17.74 -1.97 -0.52
C THR A 200 18.74 -2.85 -1.26
N ILE A 201 19.77 -2.18 -1.79
CA ILE A 201 20.87 -2.74 -2.57
C ILE A 201 22.17 -2.37 -1.87
N PRO A 202 23.05 -3.34 -1.55
CA PRO A 202 24.25 -3.09 -0.72
C PRO A 202 25.49 -2.69 -1.51
N ARG A 203 25.39 -2.46 -2.82
CA ARG A 203 26.54 -2.08 -3.69
C ARG A 203 26.07 -1.25 -4.88
N PRO A 204 26.96 -0.53 -5.57
CA PRO A 204 26.61 0.18 -6.81
C PRO A 204 26.00 -0.74 -7.86
N ALA A 205 24.83 -0.40 -8.35
CA ALA A 205 24.08 -1.09 -9.40
C ALA A 205 22.85 -0.29 -9.81
N THR A 206 22.32 -0.56 -10.99
CA THR A 206 20.99 -0.12 -11.40
C THR A 206 20.03 -1.32 -11.39
N VAL A 207 18.91 -1.16 -10.71
CA VAL A 207 17.83 -2.15 -10.69
C VAL A 207 16.56 -1.50 -11.23
N TRP A 208 15.86 -2.19 -12.13
CA TRP A 208 14.52 -1.84 -12.59
C TRP A 208 13.51 -2.73 -11.87
N LEU A 209 12.47 -2.12 -11.31
CA LEU A 209 11.42 -2.78 -10.53
C LEU A 209 10.05 -2.48 -11.13
N ASP A 210 9.16 -3.45 -11.11
CA ASP A 210 7.75 -3.28 -11.42
C ASP A 210 6.92 -4.39 -10.73
N LEU A 211 5.60 -4.20 -10.66
CA LEU A 211 4.65 -5.18 -10.10
C LEU A 211 5.05 -5.65 -8.68
N VAL A 212 5.51 -4.71 -7.86
CA VAL A 212 5.87 -5.01 -6.47
C VAL A 212 4.61 -5.28 -5.67
N SER A 213 4.56 -6.38 -4.94
CA SER A 213 3.35 -6.87 -4.28
C SER A 213 3.67 -7.44 -2.91
N LEU A 214 2.77 -7.24 -1.95
CA LEU A 214 2.88 -7.77 -0.58
C LEU A 214 1.49 -8.09 -0.02
N PHE A 215 1.28 -9.32 0.40
CA PHE A 215 0.03 -9.79 0.99
C PHE A 215 0.24 -10.42 2.36
N PRO A 216 -0.58 -10.14 3.37
CA PRO A 216 -0.67 -10.98 4.55
C PRO A 216 -1.31 -12.32 4.17
N THR A 217 -0.76 -13.45 4.66
CA THR A 217 -1.25 -14.79 4.30
C THR A 217 -2.37 -15.31 5.19
N ASP A 218 -2.71 -14.59 6.24
CA ASP A 218 -3.75 -14.94 7.21
C ASP A 218 -5.09 -14.24 6.96
N VAL A 219 -5.26 -13.62 5.81
CA VAL A 219 -6.56 -13.13 5.36
C VAL A 219 -7.39 -14.33 4.89
N SER A 220 -8.36 -14.74 5.71
CA SER A 220 -9.39 -15.68 5.28
C SER A 220 -10.33 -14.94 4.31
N GLY A 221 -10.27 -15.32 3.03
CA GLY A 221 -11.29 -15.02 2.05
C GLY A 221 -12.46 -15.99 2.20
#